data_4e3e6e34da52749aa995e98b03f6c5e6
#
_entry.id   4e3e6e34da52749aa995e98b03f6c5e6
#
_cell.length_a   1.000
_cell.length_b   1.000
_cell.length_c   1.000
_cell.angle_alpha   90.00
_cell.angle_beta   90.00
_cell.angle_gamma   90.00
#
_symmetry.space_group_name_H-M   'P 1'
#
loop_
_entity.id
_entity.type
_entity.pdbx_description
1 polymer ?
#
loop_
_entity_poly.entity_id
_entity_poly.type
_entity_poly.pdbx_seq_one_letter_code
_entity_poly.pdbx_strand_id
1 'polypeptide(L)'
;MYRCLAAGMVLLLTIHTSVFSWFLRLGQDFQDYAMEMFRHELSSDTLSLHYMLAEPSAYGIREEEPTLGDFSAEARAEEHTWLASCRDRLDEYLGKKLDKEEQLAAALLSWWVDAQLTLEDFYYYQEPLGPALGTQAQLPILLAEYSFRNREDIDTYLKLLAELPDYFMQIARFEEEKSSAGLFMTDETLDQILNQCRSIMEIDNEHFLVTTFAERLEVCSFLDADQKISYEVQNLNALNQYFRPAYQQLCLALEKLRGTGVNTGGLYYTPDGISYYEYLLRYSIGTDLSVPIIRRMLEEQIGDDYETILFAIHEGADVLNLT
;
A
#
# COMPACT_ATOMS: atom_id res chain seq x y z
N MET A 1 -3.50 0.23 -6.25
CA MET A 1 -3.74 1.04 -5.05
C MET A 1 -2.93 0.54 -3.83
N TYR A 2 -2.86 -0.75 -3.48
CA TYR A 2 -2.16 -1.26 -2.28
C TYR A 2 -0.64 -1.49 -2.41
N ARG A 3 -0.08 -1.52 -3.60
CA ARG A 3 1.36 -1.27 -3.76
C ARG A 3 1.74 0.16 -3.38
N CYS A 4 0.80 1.10 -3.40
CA CYS A 4 0.99 2.45 -2.88
C CYS A 4 1.10 2.47 -1.36
N LEU A 5 0.41 1.64 -0.60
CA LEU A 5 0.55 1.65 0.88
C LEU A 5 1.94 1.18 1.34
N ALA A 6 2.49 0.11 0.79
CA ALA A 6 3.81 -0.37 1.22
C ALA A 6 4.98 0.30 0.47
N ALA A 7 4.90 0.48 -0.84
CA ALA A 7 5.92 1.21 -1.60
C ALA A 7 5.73 2.73 -1.47
N GLY A 8 4.50 3.21 -1.37
CA GLY A 8 4.18 4.61 -1.11
C GLY A 8 4.63 5.08 0.26
N MET A 9 4.46 4.28 1.34
CA MET A 9 4.97 4.64 2.67
C MET A 9 6.50 4.76 2.71
N VAL A 10 7.24 3.89 2.04
CA VAL A 10 8.71 3.97 2.01
C VAL A 10 9.20 5.08 1.07
N LEU A 11 8.56 5.29 -0.08
CA LEU A 11 8.92 6.36 -1.01
C LEU A 11 8.48 7.74 -0.49
N LEU A 12 7.31 7.83 0.14
CA LEU A 12 6.76 9.08 0.68
C LEU A 12 7.44 9.54 1.97
N LEU A 13 7.96 8.66 2.83
CA LEU A 13 8.74 9.05 4.01
C LEU A 13 10.09 9.72 3.65
N THR A 14 10.68 9.39 2.51
CA THR A 14 11.90 10.06 2.02
C THR A 14 11.63 11.35 1.25
N ILE A 15 10.41 11.53 0.74
CA ILE A 15 10.00 12.71 -0.03
C ILE A 15 9.49 13.85 0.89
N HIS A 16 9.02 13.54 2.10
CA HIS A 16 8.27 14.48 2.96
C HIS A 16 8.99 15.80 3.30
N THR A 17 10.28 15.82 3.51
CA THR A 17 10.99 17.06 3.90
C THR A 17 11.44 17.90 2.70
N SER A 18 11.62 17.31 1.53
CA SER A 18 12.04 18.00 0.32
C SER A 18 10.88 18.47 -0.56
N VAL A 19 9.77 17.74 -0.59
CA VAL A 19 8.59 18.06 -1.42
C VAL A 19 7.88 19.32 -0.89
N PHE A 20 7.74 19.48 0.42
CA PHE A 20 7.06 20.64 1.00
C PHE A 20 7.79 21.97 0.72
N SER A 21 9.10 22.00 0.82
CA SER A 21 9.88 23.20 0.47
C SER A 21 9.89 23.50 -1.05
N TRP A 22 9.58 22.51 -1.84
CA TRP A 22 9.54 22.57 -3.30
C TRP A 22 8.21 23.12 -3.83
N PHE A 23 7.07 22.72 -3.26
CA PHE A 23 5.74 23.28 -3.59
C PHE A 23 5.65 24.79 -3.43
N LEU A 24 6.37 25.38 -2.48
CA LEU A 24 6.38 26.83 -2.23
C LEU A 24 7.01 27.67 -3.36
N ARG A 25 7.59 27.05 -4.37
CA ARG A 25 8.27 27.73 -5.49
C ARG A 25 7.61 27.56 -6.85
N LEU A 26 6.55 26.76 -6.93
CA LEU A 26 5.83 26.51 -8.18
C LEU A 26 4.94 27.69 -8.57
N GLY A 27 4.69 27.88 -9.85
CA GLY A 27 3.72 28.86 -10.34
C GLY A 27 2.31 28.58 -9.83
N GLN A 28 1.52 29.61 -9.56
CA GLN A 28 0.26 29.49 -8.85
C GLN A 28 -0.70 28.48 -9.51
N ASP A 29 -0.89 28.54 -10.83
CA ASP A 29 -1.82 27.65 -11.56
C ASP A 29 -1.42 26.17 -11.47
N PHE A 30 -0.13 25.87 -11.64
CA PHE A 30 0.37 24.52 -11.58
C PHE A 30 0.42 24.01 -10.14
N GLN A 31 0.72 24.89 -9.18
CA GLN A 31 0.72 24.58 -7.76
C GLN A 31 -0.67 24.18 -7.27
N ASP A 32 -1.69 24.94 -7.67
CA ASP A 32 -3.08 24.65 -7.31
C ASP A 32 -3.53 23.30 -7.88
N TYR A 33 -3.12 23.01 -9.12
CA TYR A 33 -3.42 21.73 -9.75
C TYR A 33 -2.70 20.54 -9.10
N ALA A 34 -1.41 20.66 -8.85
CA ALA A 34 -0.66 19.62 -8.15
C ALA A 34 -1.21 19.37 -6.73
N MET A 35 -1.71 20.42 -6.07
CA MET A 35 -2.41 20.31 -4.78
C MET A 35 -3.77 19.62 -4.92
N GLU A 36 -4.49 19.81 -6.02
CA GLU A 36 -5.73 19.08 -6.32
C GLU A 36 -5.46 17.58 -6.44
N MET A 37 -4.43 17.19 -7.22
CA MET A 37 -4.00 15.78 -7.35
C MET A 37 -3.59 15.18 -5.99
N PHE A 38 -2.82 15.93 -5.19
CA PHE A 38 -2.41 15.51 -3.86
C PHE A 38 -3.60 15.27 -2.92
N ARG A 39 -4.61 16.16 -2.93
CA ARG A 39 -5.82 15.99 -2.12
C ARG A 39 -6.61 14.77 -2.55
N HIS A 40 -6.78 14.57 -3.85
CA HIS A 40 -7.49 13.41 -4.38
C HIS A 40 -6.86 12.11 -3.92
N GLU A 41 -5.55 11.96 -4.08
CA GLU A 41 -4.81 10.76 -3.67
C GLU A 41 -4.93 10.49 -2.18
N LEU A 42 -4.74 11.51 -1.33
CA LEU A 42 -4.80 11.33 0.12
C LEU A 42 -6.21 11.14 0.68
N SER A 43 -7.24 11.58 -0.04
CA SER A 43 -8.63 11.37 0.37
C SER A 43 -9.16 9.99 -0.01
N SER A 44 -8.37 9.14 -0.67
CA SER A 44 -8.79 7.82 -1.13
C SER A 44 -9.04 6.83 0.02
N ASP A 45 -8.31 6.96 1.13
CA ASP A 45 -8.53 6.20 2.35
C ASP A 45 -8.11 6.97 3.60
N THR A 46 -8.83 6.73 4.70
CA THR A 46 -8.65 7.44 5.97
C THR A 46 -7.35 7.09 6.68
N LEU A 47 -6.86 5.85 6.53
CA LEU A 47 -5.60 5.44 7.17
C LEU A 47 -4.42 6.17 6.53
N SER A 48 -4.33 6.20 5.19
CA SER A 48 -3.31 6.96 4.49
C SER A 48 -3.35 8.43 4.87
N LEU A 49 -4.54 9.04 4.88
CA LEU A 49 -4.71 10.43 5.30
C LEU A 49 -4.19 10.66 6.73
N HIS A 50 -4.58 9.82 7.68
CA HIS A 50 -4.19 9.93 9.09
C HIS A 50 -2.69 9.83 9.32
N TYR A 51 -2.01 8.90 8.61
CA TYR A 51 -0.58 8.70 8.74
C TYR A 51 0.25 9.74 7.99
N MET A 52 -0.29 10.29 6.91
CA MET A 52 0.42 11.23 6.08
C MET A 52 0.32 12.67 6.57
N LEU A 53 -0.83 13.06 7.15
CA LEU A 53 -1.09 14.42 7.56
C LEU A 53 -1.55 14.50 9.02
N ALA A 54 -0.85 15.33 9.80
CA ALA A 54 -1.26 15.65 11.16
C ALA A 54 -2.51 16.54 11.19
N GLU A 55 -2.64 17.44 10.21
CA GLU A 55 -3.71 18.42 10.09
C GLU A 55 -4.22 18.47 8.64
N PRO A 56 -5.11 17.56 8.20
CA PRO A 56 -5.63 17.51 6.82
C PRO A 56 -6.30 18.83 6.39
N SER A 57 -6.97 19.53 7.32
CA SER A 57 -7.62 20.80 7.08
C SER A 57 -6.68 21.92 6.62
N ALA A 58 -5.40 21.87 7.04
CA ALA A 58 -4.37 22.83 6.58
C ALA A 58 -4.10 22.72 5.08
N TYR A 59 -4.39 21.58 4.48
CA TYR A 59 -4.27 21.29 3.05
C TYR A 59 -5.60 21.40 2.30
N GLY A 60 -6.67 21.84 2.99
CA GLY A 60 -8.01 21.96 2.42
C GLY A 60 -8.72 20.61 2.23
N ILE A 61 -8.22 19.54 2.86
CA ILE A 61 -8.90 18.24 2.90
C ILE A 61 -9.92 18.31 4.03
N ARG A 62 -11.17 18.00 3.69
CA ARG A 62 -12.25 17.88 4.68
C ARG A 62 -12.36 16.44 5.11
N GLU A 63 -12.59 16.24 6.39
CA GLU A 63 -12.94 14.94 6.89
C GLU A 63 -14.33 14.55 6.37
N GLU A 64 -14.38 13.44 5.66
CA GLU A 64 -15.58 12.77 5.17
C GLU A 64 -15.87 11.54 6.03
N GLU A 65 -16.90 10.75 5.68
CA GLU A 65 -17.10 9.48 6.38
C GLU A 65 -15.86 8.60 6.23
N PRO A 66 -15.35 8.01 7.33
CA PRO A 66 -14.14 7.19 7.29
C PRO A 66 -14.27 6.01 6.34
N THR A 67 -13.23 5.74 5.58
CA THR A 67 -13.16 4.62 4.63
C THR A 67 -11.78 3.95 4.64
N LEU A 68 -11.77 2.66 4.38
CA LEU A 68 -10.56 1.86 4.13
C LEU A 68 -10.17 1.84 2.64
N GLY A 69 -10.90 2.57 1.80
CA GLY A 69 -10.78 2.56 0.35
C GLY A 69 -11.86 1.70 -0.32
N ASP A 70 -11.96 1.80 -1.63
CA ASP A 70 -12.98 1.11 -2.43
C ASP A 70 -12.33 0.30 -3.56
N PHE A 71 -12.61 -1.01 -3.62
CA PHE A 71 -12.18 -1.96 -4.65
C PHE A 71 -13.27 -2.25 -5.68
N SER A 72 -14.38 -1.51 -5.67
CA SER A 72 -15.47 -1.74 -6.62
C SER A 72 -15.03 -1.43 -8.06
N ALA A 73 -15.72 -2.03 -9.01
CA ALA A 73 -15.50 -1.74 -10.42
C ALA A 73 -15.89 -0.29 -10.78
N GLU A 74 -16.87 0.25 -10.07
CA GLU A 74 -17.32 1.63 -10.19
C GLU A 74 -16.22 2.60 -9.76
N ALA A 75 -15.66 2.43 -8.57
CA ALA A 75 -14.55 3.27 -8.07
C ALA A 75 -13.32 3.20 -8.98
N ARG A 76 -13.00 2.00 -9.50
CA ARG A 76 -11.93 1.83 -10.48
C ARG A 76 -12.17 2.61 -11.77
N ALA A 77 -13.41 2.58 -12.29
CA ALA A 77 -13.74 3.31 -13.51
C ALA A 77 -13.71 4.83 -13.32
N GLU A 78 -14.12 5.30 -12.15
CA GLU A 78 -14.02 6.72 -11.76
C GLU A 78 -12.56 7.15 -11.65
N GLU A 79 -11.71 6.36 -10.98
CA GLU A 79 -10.29 6.61 -10.84
C GLU A 79 -9.57 6.63 -12.19
N HIS A 80 -9.86 5.68 -13.08
CA HIS A 80 -9.33 5.68 -14.44
C HIS A 80 -9.71 6.95 -15.21
N THR A 81 -10.97 7.38 -15.10
CA THR A 81 -11.44 8.60 -15.76
C THR A 81 -10.73 9.84 -15.22
N TRP A 82 -10.55 9.91 -13.91
CA TRP A 82 -9.80 10.97 -13.26
C TRP A 82 -8.33 11.00 -13.70
N LEU A 83 -7.64 9.86 -13.67
CA LEU A 83 -6.25 9.73 -14.12
C LEU A 83 -6.08 10.13 -15.59
N ALA A 84 -7.00 9.72 -16.48
CA ALA A 84 -6.97 10.14 -17.88
C ALA A 84 -7.11 11.66 -18.02
N SER A 85 -8.00 12.28 -17.25
CA SER A 85 -8.13 13.74 -17.22
C SER A 85 -6.88 14.45 -16.68
N CYS A 86 -6.23 13.83 -15.69
CA CYS A 86 -4.95 14.32 -15.16
C CYS A 86 -3.84 14.27 -16.22
N ARG A 87 -3.80 13.19 -17.00
CA ARG A 87 -2.83 13.02 -18.08
C ARG A 87 -2.95 14.12 -19.13
N ASP A 88 -4.18 14.37 -19.61
CA ASP A 88 -4.45 15.43 -20.58
C ASP A 88 -4.02 16.81 -20.05
N ARG A 89 -4.35 17.11 -18.80
CA ARG A 89 -4.03 18.40 -18.19
C ARG A 89 -2.52 18.59 -17.92
N LEU A 90 -1.82 17.51 -17.57
CA LEU A 90 -0.36 17.55 -17.42
C LEU A 90 0.34 17.77 -18.76
N ASP A 91 -0.17 17.20 -19.87
CA ASP A 91 0.32 17.46 -21.21
C ASP A 91 0.17 18.94 -21.61
N GLU A 92 -0.95 19.56 -21.25
CA GLU A 92 -1.12 21.01 -21.44
C GLU A 92 -0.08 21.83 -20.67
N TYR A 93 0.24 21.43 -19.42
CA TYR A 93 1.27 22.12 -18.63
C TYR A 93 2.66 21.92 -19.22
N LEU A 94 3.02 20.73 -19.67
CA LEU A 94 4.29 20.44 -20.33
C LEU A 94 4.46 21.21 -21.66
N GLY A 95 3.34 21.54 -22.33
CA GLY A 95 3.30 22.40 -23.51
C GLY A 95 3.48 23.90 -23.22
N LYS A 96 3.37 24.33 -21.95
CA LYS A 96 3.51 25.74 -21.54
C LYS A 96 4.97 26.07 -21.17
N LYS A 97 5.27 27.38 -21.08
CA LYS A 97 6.56 27.83 -20.57
C LYS A 97 6.56 27.76 -19.03
N LEU A 98 6.93 26.62 -18.51
CA LEU A 98 7.17 26.37 -17.09
C LEU A 98 8.63 26.71 -16.71
N ASP A 99 8.89 27.01 -15.44
CA ASP A 99 10.24 27.03 -14.93
C ASP A 99 10.83 25.60 -14.80
N LYS A 100 12.09 25.46 -14.39
CA LYS A 100 12.75 24.15 -14.34
C LYS A 100 12.17 23.23 -13.25
N GLU A 101 11.74 23.80 -12.14
CA GLU A 101 11.17 23.06 -11.02
C GLU A 101 9.77 22.58 -11.39
N GLU A 102 8.97 23.45 -11.99
CA GLU A 102 7.64 23.13 -12.53
C GLU A 102 7.70 22.06 -13.63
N GLN A 103 8.66 22.18 -14.56
CA GLN A 103 8.86 21.16 -15.60
C GLN A 103 9.17 19.80 -15.02
N LEU A 104 10.05 19.74 -14.00
CA LEU A 104 10.38 18.48 -13.33
C LEU A 104 9.15 17.90 -12.61
N ALA A 105 8.39 18.76 -11.90
CA ALA A 105 7.17 18.31 -11.21
C ALA A 105 6.14 17.78 -12.17
N ALA A 106 5.84 18.51 -13.25
CA ALA A 106 4.89 18.06 -14.26
C ALA A 106 5.32 16.74 -14.91
N ALA A 107 6.63 16.57 -15.19
CA ALA A 107 7.16 15.33 -15.73
C ALA A 107 7.04 14.16 -14.74
N LEU A 108 7.31 14.37 -13.45
CA LEU A 108 7.15 13.35 -12.42
C LEU A 108 5.69 12.96 -12.20
N LEU A 109 4.78 13.93 -12.16
CA LEU A 109 3.35 13.66 -12.06
C LEU A 109 2.83 12.94 -13.31
N SER A 110 3.26 13.33 -14.52
CA SER A 110 2.93 12.64 -15.75
C SER A 110 3.41 11.20 -15.73
N TRP A 111 4.65 10.98 -15.31
CA TRP A 111 5.20 9.62 -15.18
C TRP A 111 4.41 8.77 -14.17
N TRP A 112 4.01 9.36 -13.05
CA TRP A 112 3.17 8.68 -12.06
C TRP A 112 1.80 8.33 -12.62
N VAL A 113 1.13 9.28 -13.31
CA VAL A 113 -0.17 9.04 -13.95
C VAL A 113 -0.06 7.96 -15.03
N ASP A 114 0.98 8.00 -15.87
CA ASP A 114 1.25 6.97 -16.88
C ASP A 114 1.44 5.59 -16.24
N ALA A 115 2.11 5.52 -15.09
CA ALA A 115 2.27 4.28 -14.35
C ALA A 115 0.94 3.73 -13.84
N GLN A 116 0.06 4.59 -13.28
CA GLN A 116 -1.26 4.17 -12.81
C GLN A 116 -2.16 3.71 -13.96
N LEU A 117 -2.22 4.49 -15.06
CA LEU A 117 -3.00 4.11 -16.24
C LEU A 117 -2.51 2.79 -16.87
N THR A 118 -1.19 2.59 -16.94
CA THR A 118 -0.62 1.34 -17.46
C THR A 118 -0.90 0.15 -16.53
N LEU A 119 -0.99 0.38 -15.21
CA LEU A 119 -1.31 -0.69 -14.25
C LEU A 119 -2.71 -1.27 -14.45
N GLU A 120 -3.62 -0.52 -15.06
CA GLU A 120 -4.97 -1.02 -15.39
C GLU A 120 -4.93 -2.25 -16.32
N ASP A 121 -3.98 -2.32 -17.24
CA ASP A 121 -3.77 -3.48 -18.12
C ASP A 121 -3.34 -4.73 -17.30
N PHE A 122 -2.81 -4.51 -16.10
CA PHE A 122 -2.32 -5.54 -15.18
C PHE A 122 -3.10 -5.57 -13.87
N TYR A 123 -4.37 -5.17 -13.88
CA TYR A 123 -5.18 -5.00 -12.68
C TYR A 123 -5.15 -6.24 -11.76
N TYR A 124 -5.29 -7.44 -12.30
CA TYR A 124 -5.27 -8.67 -11.52
C TYR A 124 -3.86 -9.16 -11.11
N TYR A 125 -2.81 -8.43 -11.49
CA TYR A 125 -1.46 -8.65 -10.95
C TYR A 125 -1.23 -7.95 -9.60
N GLN A 126 -2.16 -7.12 -9.18
CA GLN A 126 -2.13 -6.55 -7.82
C GLN A 126 -2.29 -7.68 -6.79
N GLU A 127 -1.56 -7.54 -5.67
CA GLU A 127 -1.57 -8.52 -4.59
C GLU A 127 -2.00 -7.84 -3.28
N PRO A 128 -3.32 -7.59 -3.10
CA PRO A 128 -3.84 -7.02 -1.86
C PRO A 128 -3.61 -7.95 -0.67
N LEU A 129 -3.55 -9.25 -0.89
CA LEU A 129 -3.23 -10.26 0.11
C LEU A 129 -1.85 -10.86 -0.16
N GLY A 130 -1.10 -11.15 0.90
CA GLY A 130 0.21 -11.75 0.77
C GLY A 130 0.85 -12.05 2.12
N PRO A 131 1.74 -13.05 2.23
CA PRO A 131 2.27 -13.50 3.51
C PRO A 131 3.16 -12.48 4.23
N ALA A 132 3.74 -11.51 3.52
CA ALA A 132 4.65 -10.52 4.11
C ALA A 132 4.00 -9.14 4.27
N LEU A 133 3.38 -8.62 3.22
CA LEU A 133 2.87 -7.25 3.13
C LEU A 133 1.40 -7.18 2.74
N GLY A 134 0.67 -8.28 2.86
CA GLY A 134 -0.76 -8.30 2.55
C GLY A 134 -1.58 -7.53 3.57
N THR A 135 -2.68 -6.96 3.10
CA THR A 135 -3.62 -6.17 3.91
C THR A 135 -4.08 -6.93 5.17
N GLN A 136 -4.29 -8.25 5.07
CA GLN A 136 -4.69 -9.06 6.22
C GLN A 136 -3.69 -9.00 7.38
N ALA A 137 -2.40 -8.75 7.12
CA ALA A 137 -1.37 -8.65 8.14
C ALA A 137 -1.04 -7.19 8.51
N GLN A 138 -1.06 -6.28 7.54
CA GLN A 138 -0.68 -4.88 7.75
C GLN A 138 -1.78 -4.04 8.40
N LEU A 139 -3.03 -4.25 8.01
CA LEU A 139 -4.15 -3.45 8.51
C LEU A 139 -4.32 -3.52 10.04
N PRO A 140 -4.21 -4.68 10.71
CA PRO A 140 -4.24 -4.72 12.17
C PRO A 140 -3.11 -3.94 12.84
N ILE A 141 -1.92 -3.92 12.23
CA ILE A 141 -0.77 -3.16 12.75
C ILE A 141 -1.06 -1.66 12.63
N LEU A 142 -1.55 -1.21 11.47
CA LEU A 142 -1.94 0.19 11.28
C LEU A 142 -3.02 0.61 12.28
N LEU A 143 -4.01 -0.25 12.52
CA LEU A 143 -5.03 0.01 13.55
C LEU A 143 -4.45 0.06 14.96
N ALA A 144 -3.47 -0.80 15.30
CA ALA A 144 -2.82 -0.79 16.61
C ALA A 144 -2.01 0.49 16.86
N GLU A 145 -1.42 1.05 15.81
CA GLU A 145 -0.58 2.25 15.87
C GLU A 145 -1.35 3.56 15.59
N TYR A 146 -2.65 3.47 15.27
CA TYR A 146 -3.49 4.64 14.94
C TYR A 146 -3.52 5.65 16.08
N SER A 147 -3.04 6.87 15.88
CA SER A 147 -2.85 7.88 16.92
C SER A 147 -4.17 8.54 17.35
N PHE A 148 -4.40 8.72 18.64
CA PHE A 148 -5.57 9.43 19.19
C PHE A 148 -5.17 10.84 19.62
N ARG A 149 -5.18 11.79 18.70
CA ARG A 149 -4.84 13.22 18.92
C ARG A 149 -5.99 13.98 19.57
N ASN A 150 -7.21 13.55 19.29
CA ASN A 150 -8.47 14.12 19.76
C ASN A 150 -9.54 13.02 19.85
N ARG A 151 -10.75 13.38 20.25
CA ARG A 151 -11.88 12.44 20.37
C ARG A 151 -12.34 11.89 19.00
N GLU A 152 -12.29 12.71 17.97
CA GLU A 152 -12.72 12.36 16.63
C GLU A 152 -11.85 11.25 16.03
N ASP A 153 -10.53 11.22 16.31
CA ASP A 153 -9.65 10.11 15.93
C ASP A 153 -10.11 8.77 16.52
N ILE A 154 -10.61 8.76 17.76
CA ILE A 154 -11.11 7.53 18.39
C ILE A 154 -12.42 7.07 17.74
N ASP A 155 -13.33 8.02 17.48
CA ASP A 155 -14.60 7.73 16.82
C ASP A 155 -14.36 7.26 15.37
N THR A 156 -13.42 7.85 14.66
CA THR A 156 -12.96 7.43 13.32
C THR A 156 -12.37 6.03 13.34
N TYR A 157 -11.50 5.70 14.28
CA TYR A 157 -10.97 4.35 14.46
C TYR A 157 -12.07 3.30 14.63
N LEU A 158 -13.08 3.60 15.46
CA LEU A 158 -14.21 2.68 15.66
C LEU A 158 -15.06 2.50 14.39
N LYS A 159 -15.24 3.57 13.61
CA LYS A 159 -15.90 3.49 12.30
C LYS A 159 -15.09 2.67 11.29
N LEU A 160 -13.76 2.83 11.25
CA LEU A 160 -12.90 2.02 10.40
C LEU A 160 -12.99 0.51 10.72
N LEU A 161 -13.16 0.15 12.00
CA LEU A 161 -13.45 -1.24 12.36
C LEU A 161 -14.78 -1.72 11.79
N ALA A 162 -15.80 -0.86 11.71
CA ALA A 162 -17.10 -1.20 11.14
C ALA A 162 -17.09 -1.35 9.62
N GLU A 163 -16.16 -0.73 8.91
CA GLU A 163 -15.96 -0.85 7.47
C GLU A 163 -15.28 -2.17 7.04
N LEU A 164 -14.58 -2.86 7.98
CA LEU A 164 -13.81 -4.07 7.66
C LEU A 164 -14.58 -5.18 6.94
N PRO A 165 -15.84 -5.51 7.31
CA PRO A 165 -16.59 -6.57 6.62
C PRO A 165 -16.79 -6.29 5.13
N ASP A 166 -17.19 -5.07 4.79
CA ASP A 166 -17.42 -4.67 3.40
C ASP A 166 -16.10 -4.57 2.62
N TYR A 167 -15.08 -4.02 3.23
CA TYR A 167 -13.75 -3.92 2.66
C TYR A 167 -13.14 -5.29 2.34
N PHE A 168 -13.16 -6.24 3.25
CA PHE A 168 -12.65 -7.59 3.00
C PHE A 168 -13.54 -8.40 2.03
N MET A 169 -14.82 -8.09 1.95
CA MET A 169 -15.68 -8.68 0.94
C MET A 169 -15.30 -8.20 -0.48
N GLN A 170 -14.94 -6.93 -0.64
CA GLN A 170 -14.44 -6.41 -1.91
C GLN A 170 -13.11 -7.06 -2.31
N ILE A 171 -12.17 -7.22 -1.37
CA ILE A 171 -10.92 -7.96 -1.59
C ILE A 171 -11.21 -9.42 -1.99
N ALA A 172 -12.13 -10.07 -1.31
CA ALA A 172 -12.51 -11.45 -1.64
C ALA A 172 -13.07 -11.57 -3.07
N ARG A 173 -13.89 -10.63 -3.52
CA ARG A 173 -14.38 -10.57 -4.91
C ARG A 173 -13.24 -10.36 -5.91
N PHE A 174 -12.32 -9.45 -5.59
CA PHE A 174 -11.13 -9.25 -6.41
C PHE A 174 -10.32 -10.55 -6.57
N GLU A 175 -10.14 -11.31 -5.49
CA GLU A 175 -9.43 -12.60 -5.54
C GLU A 175 -10.22 -13.68 -6.33
N GLU A 176 -11.55 -13.66 -6.29
CA GLU A 176 -12.41 -14.52 -7.14
C GLU A 176 -12.23 -14.18 -8.64
N GLU A 177 -12.20 -12.90 -8.98
CA GLU A 177 -11.96 -12.45 -10.36
C GLU A 177 -10.53 -12.77 -10.80
N LYS A 178 -9.54 -12.53 -9.95
CA LYS A 178 -8.13 -12.88 -10.16
C LYS A 178 -7.95 -14.39 -10.38
N SER A 179 -8.67 -15.22 -9.64
CA SER A 179 -8.72 -16.67 -9.83
C SER A 179 -9.29 -17.03 -11.20
N SER A 180 -10.37 -16.37 -11.62
CA SER A 180 -10.98 -16.57 -12.94
C SER A 180 -10.07 -16.15 -14.08
N ALA A 181 -9.17 -15.20 -13.85
CA ALA A 181 -8.12 -14.77 -14.77
C ALA A 181 -6.88 -15.69 -14.76
N GLY A 182 -6.85 -16.75 -13.93
CA GLY A 182 -5.72 -17.68 -13.82
C GLY A 182 -4.50 -17.12 -13.08
N LEU A 183 -4.70 -16.09 -12.24
CA LEU A 183 -3.67 -15.37 -11.53
C LEU A 183 -3.72 -15.55 -10.00
N PHE A 184 -4.58 -16.47 -9.51
CA PHE A 184 -4.69 -16.72 -8.07
C PHE A 184 -3.39 -17.31 -7.50
N MET A 185 -3.15 -17.04 -6.24
CA MET A 185 -1.98 -17.52 -5.50
C MET A 185 -1.93 -19.05 -5.37
N THR A 186 -0.74 -19.59 -5.09
CA THR A 186 -0.58 -21.02 -4.80
C THR A 186 -1.23 -21.41 -3.48
N ASP A 187 -1.57 -22.70 -3.32
CA ASP A 187 -2.13 -23.20 -2.06
C ASP A 187 -1.17 -23.01 -0.87
N GLU A 188 0.13 -23.03 -1.09
CA GLU A 188 1.12 -22.73 -0.04
C GLU A 188 1.02 -21.28 0.45
N THR A 189 0.91 -20.33 -0.47
CA THR A 189 0.71 -18.91 -0.14
C THR A 189 -0.65 -18.70 0.55
N LEU A 190 -1.70 -19.34 0.04
CA LEU A 190 -3.02 -19.33 0.63
C LEU A 190 -2.99 -19.83 2.09
N ASP A 191 -2.33 -20.95 2.37
CA ASP A 191 -2.21 -21.51 3.71
C ASP A 191 -1.52 -20.54 4.68
N GLN A 192 -0.48 -19.83 4.24
CA GLN A 192 0.20 -18.82 5.05
C GLN A 192 -0.75 -17.68 5.41
N ILE A 193 -1.50 -17.15 4.44
CA ILE A 193 -2.48 -16.08 4.65
C ILE A 193 -3.60 -16.53 5.59
N LEU A 194 -4.17 -17.73 5.37
CA LEU A 194 -5.24 -18.26 6.21
C LEU A 194 -4.78 -18.47 7.65
N ASN A 195 -3.54 -18.93 7.86
CA ASN A 195 -2.97 -19.11 9.20
C ASN A 195 -2.78 -17.78 9.91
N GLN A 196 -2.33 -16.73 9.22
CA GLN A 196 -2.24 -15.38 9.76
C GLN A 196 -3.63 -14.85 10.15
N CYS A 197 -4.61 -14.97 9.25
CA CYS A 197 -5.99 -14.55 9.55
C CYS A 197 -6.57 -15.27 10.77
N ARG A 198 -6.37 -16.58 10.88
CA ARG A 198 -6.84 -17.37 12.04
C ARG A 198 -6.19 -16.94 13.35
N SER A 199 -4.88 -16.67 13.34
CA SER A 199 -4.15 -16.19 14.51
C SER A 199 -4.64 -14.83 15.00
N ILE A 200 -4.97 -13.93 14.08
CA ILE A 200 -5.43 -12.56 14.40
C ILE A 200 -6.89 -12.53 14.89
N MET A 201 -7.71 -13.52 14.54
CA MET A 201 -9.12 -13.58 14.93
C MET A 201 -9.38 -13.97 16.39
N GLU A 202 -8.40 -14.46 17.11
CA GLU A 202 -8.56 -14.90 18.50
C GLU A 202 -8.56 -13.68 19.44
N ILE A 203 -9.71 -12.99 19.50
CA ILE A 203 -9.91 -11.80 20.31
C ILE A 203 -10.19 -12.19 21.77
N ASP A 204 -9.26 -11.86 22.65
CA ASP A 204 -9.38 -11.90 24.11
C ASP A 204 -8.86 -10.59 24.73
N ASN A 205 -8.79 -10.53 26.04
CA ASN A 205 -8.34 -9.33 26.75
C ASN A 205 -6.84 -9.05 26.59
N GLU A 206 -6.05 -10.00 26.11
CA GLU A 206 -4.62 -9.87 25.85
C GLU A 206 -4.33 -9.59 24.39
N HIS A 207 -5.38 -9.59 23.54
CA HIS A 207 -5.23 -9.28 22.13
C HIS A 207 -4.65 -7.89 21.92
N PHE A 208 -3.67 -7.78 21.02
CA PHE A 208 -2.90 -6.52 20.87
C PHE A 208 -3.77 -5.31 20.48
N LEU A 209 -4.87 -5.47 19.70
CA LEU A 209 -5.81 -4.39 19.41
C LEU A 209 -6.66 -3.97 20.63
N VAL A 210 -6.74 -4.79 21.68
CA VAL A 210 -7.37 -4.44 22.96
C VAL A 210 -6.37 -3.70 23.83
N THR A 211 -5.19 -4.27 24.01
CA THR A 211 -4.16 -3.72 24.91
C THR A 211 -3.59 -2.39 24.40
N THR A 212 -3.20 -2.30 23.11
CA THR A 212 -2.70 -1.05 22.53
C THR A 212 -3.76 0.04 22.46
N PHE A 213 -5.04 -0.30 22.31
CA PHE A 213 -6.13 0.66 22.37
C PHE A 213 -6.23 1.28 23.76
N ALA A 214 -6.22 0.46 24.83
CA ALA A 214 -6.25 0.93 26.21
C ALA A 214 -5.01 1.79 26.53
N GLU A 215 -3.82 1.35 26.14
CA GLU A 215 -2.57 2.12 26.31
C GLU A 215 -2.63 3.50 25.66
N ARG A 216 -3.19 3.60 24.45
CA ARG A 216 -3.38 4.89 23.76
C ARG A 216 -4.40 5.78 24.48
N LEU A 217 -5.48 5.21 25.03
CA LEU A 217 -6.44 5.98 25.81
C LEU A 217 -5.83 6.53 27.13
N GLU A 218 -4.91 5.79 27.76
CA GLU A 218 -4.28 6.25 29.00
C GLU A 218 -3.59 7.61 28.85
N VAL A 219 -2.96 7.86 27.70
CA VAL A 219 -2.26 9.13 27.44
C VAL A 219 -3.19 10.25 26.95
N CYS A 220 -4.47 9.96 26.67
CA CYS A 220 -5.45 10.96 26.24
C CYS A 220 -5.93 11.81 27.41
N SER A 221 -5.33 12.99 27.58
CA SER A 221 -5.68 13.95 28.65
C SER A 221 -7.05 14.64 28.47
N PHE A 222 -7.64 14.55 27.28
CA PHE A 222 -8.95 15.11 26.93
C PHE A 222 -10.13 14.20 27.29
N LEU A 223 -9.88 13.00 27.86
CA LEU A 223 -10.88 12.05 28.32
C LEU A 223 -10.83 11.90 29.84
N ASP A 224 -11.99 11.79 30.46
CA ASP A 224 -12.12 11.35 31.87
C ASP A 224 -12.11 9.80 31.95
N ALA A 225 -12.06 9.28 33.19
CA ALA A 225 -11.96 7.83 33.43
C ALA A 225 -13.18 7.06 32.91
N ASP A 226 -14.38 7.60 33.05
CA ASP A 226 -15.61 6.95 32.61
C ASP A 226 -15.68 6.87 31.09
N GLN A 227 -15.20 7.92 30.40
CA GLN A 227 -15.10 7.97 28.94
C GLN A 227 -14.09 6.94 28.42
N LYS A 228 -12.91 6.81 29.06
CA LYS A 228 -11.92 5.79 28.70
C LYS A 228 -12.50 4.38 28.79
N ILE A 229 -13.12 4.05 29.91
CA ILE A 229 -13.80 2.76 30.10
C ILE A 229 -14.88 2.54 29.02
N SER A 230 -15.66 3.58 28.71
CA SER A 230 -16.67 3.49 27.64
C SER A 230 -16.08 3.16 26.28
N TYR A 231 -14.96 3.80 25.92
CA TYR A 231 -14.28 3.54 24.64
C TYR A 231 -13.63 2.15 24.59
N GLU A 232 -13.04 1.66 25.69
CA GLU A 232 -12.52 0.30 25.78
C GLU A 232 -13.61 -0.75 25.51
N VAL A 233 -14.81 -0.56 26.10
CA VAL A 233 -15.96 -1.42 25.85
C VAL A 233 -16.42 -1.35 24.39
N GLN A 234 -16.46 -0.15 23.81
CA GLN A 234 -16.82 0.04 22.40
C GLN A 234 -15.80 -0.64 21.48
N ASN A 235 -14.50 -0.52 21.72
CA ASN A 235 -13.46 -1.20 20.96
C ASN A 235 -13.63 -2.72 21.02
N LEU A 236 -13.78 -3.31 22.21
CA LEU A 236 -13.95 -4.75 22.34
C LEU A 236 -15.21 -5.24 21.61
N ASN A 237 -16.31 -4.48 21.69
CA ASN A 237 -17.53 -4.76 20.96
C ASN A 237 -17.33 -4.70 19.44
N ALA A 238 -16.66 -3.65 18.93
CA ALA A 238 -16.38 -3.48 17.51
C ALA A 238 -15.47 -4.61 16.98
N LEU A 239 -14.44 -5.00 17.72
CA LEU A 239 -13.57 -6.11 17.37
C LEU A 239 -14.35 -7.44 17.26
N ASN A 240 -15.28 -7.69 18.18
CA ASN A 240 -16.10 -8.89 18.12
C ASN A 240 -17.19 -8.86 17.05
N GLN A 241 -17.77 -7.68 16.81
CA GLN A 241 -18.90 -7.51 15.88
C GLN A 241 -18.47 -7.37 14.42
N TYR A 242 -17.31 -6.75 14.15
CA TYR A 242 -16.87 -6.40 12.80
C TYR A 242 -15.54 -7.07 12.42
N PHE A 243 -14.50 -6.90 13.23
CA PHE A 243 -13.16 -7.37 12.90
C PHE A 243 -13.10 -8.90 12.78
N ARG A 244 -13.51 -9.63 13.82
CA ARG A 244 -13.51 -11.10 13.78
C ARG A 244 -14.36 -11.66 12.64
N PRO A 245 -15.63 -11.23 12.43
CA PRO A 245 -16.43 -11.72 11.32
C PRO A 245 -15.87 -11.38 9.94
N ALA A 246 -15.25 -10.22 9.77
CA ALA A 246 -14.60 -9.82 8.51
C ALA A 246 -13.49 -10.80 8.12
N TYR A 247 -12.59 -11.14 9.04
CA TYR A 247 -11.55 -12.14 8.81
C TYR A 247 -12.11 -13.55 8.61
N GLN A 248 -13.17 -13.92 9.33
CA GLN A 248 -13.83 -15.21 9.13
C GLN A 248 -14.39 -15.33 7.71
N GLN A 249 -15.08 -14.28 7.23
CA GLN A 249 -15.65 -14.25 5.88
C GLN A 249 -14.57 -14.27 4.82
N LEU A 250 -13.49 -13.51 4.99
CA LEU A 250 -12.33 -13.54 4.10
C LEU A 250 -11.75 -14.96 4.01
N CYS A 251 -11.49 -15.61 5.15
CA CYS A 251 -10.98 -16.99 5.16
C CYS A 251 -11.91 -17.95 4.41
N LEU A 252 -13.22 -17.84 4.63
CA LEU A 252 -14.22 -18.70 3.97
C LEU A 252 -14.29 -18.47 2.46
N ALA A 253 -14.13 -17.22 2.02
CA ALA A 253 -14.08 -16.87 0.60
C ALA A 253 -12.81 -17.41 -0.08
N LEU A 254 -11.66 -17.19 0.53
CA LEU A 254 -10.38 -17.65 0.00
C LEU A 254 -10.26 -19.18 -0.04
N GLU A 255 -10.78 -19.88 0.97
CA GLU A 255 -10.76 -21.34 0.99
C GLU A 255 -11.54 -21.97 -0.18
N LYS A 256 -12.57 -21.31 -0.71
CA LYS A 256 -13.30 -21.77 -1.91
C LYS A 256 -12.46 -21.71 -3.19
N LEU A 257 -11.42 -20.87 -3.20
CA LEU A 257 -10.51 -20.68 -4.33
C LEU A 257 -9.32 -21.64 -4.29
N ARG A 258 -9.22 -22.48 -3.26
CA ARG A 258 -8.17 -23.47 -3.12
C ARG A 258 -8.07 -24.37 -4.36
N GLY A 259 -6.85 -24.58 -4.83
CA GLY A 259 -6.56 -25.41 -6.01
C GLY A 259 -6.73 -24.68 -7.34
N THR A 260 -7.15 -23.40 -7.35
CA THR A 260 -7.25 -22.60 -8.60
C THR A 260 -5.93 -21.93 -8.96
N GLY A 261 -5.01 -21.77 -8.02
CA GLY A 261 -3.67 -21.25 -8.22
C GLY A 261 -2.74 -22.32 -8.79
N VAL A 262 -2.61 -22.36 -10.11
CA VAL A 262 -1.91 -23.42 -10.83
C VAL A 262 -0.46 -23.07 -11.19
N ASN A 263 -0.07 -21.80 -11.05
CA ASN A 263 1.27 -21.34 -11.42
C ASN A 263 2.24 -21.39 -10.23
N THR A 264 3.20 -22.29 -10.32
CA THR A 264 4.32 -22.42 -9.34
C THR A 264 5.65 -21.89 -9.88
N GLY A 265 5.67 -21.42 -11.13
CA GLY A 265 6.89 -21.08 -11.85
C GLY A 265 7.23 -19.57 -11.88
N GLY A 266 6.40 -18.72 -11.26
CA GLY A 266 6.55 -17.25 -11.26
C GLY A 266 6.00 -16.57 -12.52
N LEU A 267 6.20 -15.24 -12.62
CA LEU A 267 5.57 -14.34 -13.61
C LEU A 267 5.75 -14.77 -15.07
N TYR A 268 6.87 -15.43 -15.41
CA TYR A 268 7.11 -15.89 -16.79
C TYR A 268 6.02 -16.85 -17.30
N TYR A 269 5.37 -17.58 -16.41
CA TYR A 269 4.36 -18.60 -16.74
C TYR A 269 2.91 -18.09 -16.57
N THR A 270 2.73 -16.83 -16.21
CA THR A 270 1.41 -16.22 -16.13
C THR A 270 1.02 -15.54 -17.46
N PRO A 271 -0.27 -15.39 -17.77
CA PRO A 271 -0.72 -14.57 -18.90
C PRO A 271 -0.10 -13.17 -18.80
N ASP A 272 0.48 -12.65 -19.86
CA ASP A 272 1.11 -11.31 -19.91
C ASP A 272 2.19 -11.03 -18.85
N GLY A 273 2.68 -12.06 -18.16
CA GLY A 273 3.64 -11.93 -17.05
C GLY A 273 4.96 -11.28 -17.45
N ILE A 274 5.42 -11.47 -18.69
CA ILE A 274 6.61 -10.79 -19.23
C ILE A 274 6.34 -9.29 -19.33
N SER A 275 5.22 -8.89 -19.90
CA SER A 275 4.82 -7.48 -20.04
C SER A 275 4.63 -6.82 -18.68
N TYR A 276 4.04 -7.54 -17.72
CA TYR A 276 3.94 -7.05 -16.35
C TYR A 276 5.31 -6.88 -15.68
N TYR A 277 6.26 -7.79 -15.92
CA TYR A 277 7.62 -7.65 -15.41
C TYR A 277 8.32 -6.43 -16.00
N GLU A 278 8.15 -6.16 -17.30
CA GLU A 278 8.67 -4.96 -17.98
C GLU A 278 8.02 -3.68 -17.41
N TYR A 279 6.71 -3.72 -17.13
CA TYR A 279 6.04 -2.64 -16.38
C TYR A 279 6.71 -2.39 -15.02
N LEU A 280 7.02 -3.43 -14.25
CA LEU A 280 7.69 -3.30 -12.96
C LEU A 280 9.10 -2.71 -13.10
N LEU A 281 9.87 -3.13 -14.10
CA LEU A 281 11.19 -2.57 -14.37
C LEU A 281 11.10 -1.07 -14.67
N ARG A 282 10.15 -0.67 -15.48
CA ARG A 282 9.98 0.72 -15.87
C ARG A 282 9.47 1.59 -14.72
N TYR A 283 8.38 1.20 -14.08
CA TYR A 283 7.66 2.07 -13.15
C TYR A 283 7.97 1.83 -11.67
N SER A 284 8.47 0.66 -11.29
CA SER A 284 8.85 0.38 -9.90
C SER A 284 10.36 0.50 -9.67
N ILE A 285 11.17 0.11 -10.67
CA ILE A 285 12.63 0.17 -10.59
C ILE A 285 13.18 1.45 -11.25
N GLY A 286 12.45 2.01 -12.23
CA GLY A 286 12.84 3.23 -12.94
C GLY A 286 13.90 2.98 -14.02
N THR A 287 13.84 1.84 -14.71
CA THR A 287 14.80 1.52 -15.80
C THR A 287 14.07 1.11 -17.07
N ASP A 288 14.58 1.58 -18.21
CA ASP A 288 14.17 1.15 -19.56
C ASP A 288 15.05 0.01 -20.12
N LEU A 289 15.95 -0.56 -19.30
CA LEU A 289 16.80 -1.66 -19.73
C LEU A 289 15.96 -2.93 -19.94
N SER A 290 16.21 -3.63 -21.05
CA SER A 290 15.53 -4.89 -21.32
C SER A 290 16.02 -6.01 -20.38
N VAL A 291 15.15 -6.98 -20.11
CA VAL A 291 15.45 -8.15 -19.26
C VAL A 291 16.75 -8.86 -19.66
N PRO A 292 17.08 -9.12 -20.96
CA PRO A 292 18.35 -9.71 -21.34
C PRO A 292 19.58 -8.86 -20.97
N ILE A 293 19.47 -7.55 -21.02
CA ILE A 293 20.58 -6.63 -20.63
C ILE A 293 20.77 -6.71 -19.11
N ILE A 294 19.70 -6.60 -18.34
CA ILE A 294 19.77 -6.66 -16.87
C ILE A 294 20.35 -8.01 -16.43
N ARG A 295 19.89 -9.11 -17.04
CA ARG A 295 20.41 -10.45 -16.75
C ARG A 295 21.91 -10.53 -16.97
N ARG A 296 22.41 -10.04 -18.11
CA ARG A 296 23.86 -10.01 -18.38
C ARG A 296 24.62 -9.20 -17.35
N MET A 297 24.15 -8.01 -16.99
CA MET A 297 24.77 -7.18 -15.95
C MET A 297 24.85 -7.89 -14.61
N LEU A 298 23.79 -8.62 -14.22
CA LEU A 298 23.78 -9.42 -12.99
C LEU A 298 24.75 -10.60 -13.06
N GLU A 299 24.82 -11.29 -14.19
CA GLU A 299 25.75 -12.42 -14.41
C GLU A 299 27.22 -11.93 -14.35
N GLU A 300 27.53 -10.76 -14.95
CA GLU A 300 28.84 -10.11 -14.86
C GLU A 300 29.18 -9.73 -13.40
N GLN A 301 28.24 -9.07 -12.71
CA GLN A 301 28.43 -8.66 -11.30
C GLN A 301 28.66 -9.86 -10.38
N ILE A 302 27.90 -10.95 -10.54
CA ILE A 302 28.10 -12.20 -9.78
C ILE A 302 29.51 -12.74 -10.01
N GLY A 303 30.04 -12.69 -11.24
CA GLY A 303 31.41 -13.07 -11.57
C GLY A 303 32.43 -12.24 -10.81
N ASP A 304 32.31 -10.93 -10.83
CA ASP A 304 33.20 -9.99 -10.14
C ASP A 304 33.13 -10.18 -8.61
N ASP A 305 31.94 -10.42 -8.06
CA ASP A 305 31.74 -10.69 -6.63
C ASP A 305 32.44 -12.00 -6.22
N TYR A 306 32.35 -13.06 -7.03
CA TYR A 306 33.07 -14.30 -6.78
C TYR A 306 34.60 -14.12 -6.78
N GLU A 307 35.13 -13.37 -7.75
CA GLU A 307 36.58 -13.05 -7.79
C GLU A 307 37.00 -12.25 -6.55
N THR A 308 36.19 -11.28 -6.13
CA THR A 308 36.44 -10.47 -4.93
C THR A 308 36.45 -11.33 -3.66
N ILE A 309 35.48 -12.26 -3.53
CA ILE A 309 35.39 -13.18 -2.39
C ILE A 309 36.60 -14.10 -2.37
N LEU A 310 37.00 -14.71 -3.51
CA LEU A 310 38.15 -15.57 -3.62
C LEU A 310 39.45 -14.83 -3.27
N PHE A 311 39.61 -13.59 -3.73
CA PHE A 311 40.74 -12.74 -3.37
C PHE A 311 40.79 -12.49 -1.85
N ALA A 312 39.67 -12.10 -1.24
CA ALA A 312 39.59 -11.85 0.19
C ALA A 312 39.86 -13.09 1.05
N ILE A 313 39.42 -14.28 0.60
CA ILE A 313 39.71 -15.53 1.27
C ILE A 313 41.22 -15.85 1.19
N HIS A 314 41.84 -15.63 0.03
CA HIS A 314 43.26 -15.89 -0.18
C HIS A 314 44.13 -14.97 0.70
N GLU A 315 43.84 -13.66 0.69
CA GLU A 315 44.51 -12.69 1.56
C GLU A 315 44.28 -12.98 3.05
N GLY A 316 43.05 -13.37 3.43
CA GLY A 316 42.71 -13.74 4.81
C GLY A 316 43.41 -15.06 5.27
N ALA A 317 43.58 -16.01 4.37
CA ALA A 317 44.32 -17.23 4.66
C ALA A 317 45.80 -16.96 4.92
N ASP A 318 46.42 -16.04 4.14
CA ASP A 318 47.80 -15.62 4.33
C ASP A 318 48.01 -14.90 5.66
N VAL A 319 47.06 -14.04 6.08
CA VAL A 319 47.08 -13.31 7.36
C VAL A 319 46.90 -14.26 8.57
N LEU A 320 46.09 -15.30 8.43
CA LEU A 320 45.77 -16.23 9.51
C LEU A 320 46.73 -17.42 9.58
N ASN A 321 47.76 -17.53 8.70
CA ASN A 321 48.65 -18.67 8.58
C ASN A 321 47.89 -20.03 8.49
N LEU A 322 46.76 -20.02 7.81
CA LEU A 322 45.96 -21.20 7.55
C LEU A 322 46.49 -21.92 6.29
N THR A 323 47.76 -22.35 6.31
CA THR A 323 48.36 -23.24 5.32
C THR A 323 48.55 -24.63 5.88
#